data_c40a756c3562e5681f29e12126eec27f
#
_entry.id   c40a756c3562e5681f29e12126eec27f
#
_cell.length_a   1.000
_cell.length_b   1.000
_cell.length_c   1.000
_cell.angle_alpha   90.00
_cell.angle_beta   90.00
_cell.angle_gamma   90.00
#
_symmetry.space_group_name_H-M   'P 1'
#
loop_
_entity.id
_entity.type
_entity.pdbx_description
1 polymer ?
#
loop_
_entity_poly.entity_id
_entity_poly.type
_entity_poly.pdbx_seq_one_letter_code
_entity_poly.pdbx_strand_id
1 'polypeptide(L)'
;MKNIFKKKIFPSLTLLEIDPAHPFPFIINQGRALVMKLKKKKKKRILNSIIVIPKALSRFIEIDGGKSFKKFLVLDDVIGYFASEIFPDHLLEKKMIFRVIRDSDVEIQEEAEDLVRSFELALKRRRTGDIVRLEILEKSDKELVKFITN
;
A
#
# COMPACT_ATOMS: atom_id res chain seq x y z
N MET A 1 1.62 19.51 10.01
CA MET A 1 1.40 18.33 9.15
C MET A 1 2.32 18.28 7.93
N LYS A 2 2.41 19.34 7.10
CA LYS A 2 3.26 19.38 5.89
C LYS A 2 4.73 19.00 6.13
N ASN A 3 5.32 19.44 7.23
CA ASN A 3 6.70 19.12 7.59
C ASN A 3 6.88 17.62 7.92
N ILE A 4 5.92 17.02 8.64
CA ILE A 4 5.92 15.57 8.94
C ILE A 4 5.79 14.76 7.64
N PHE A 5 4.87 15.17 6.77
CA PHE A 5 4.69 14.52 5.48
C PHE A 5 5.99 14.53 4.66
N LYS A 6 6.58 15.72 4.43
CA LYS A 6 7.77 15.86 3.58
C LYS A 6 9.02 15.17 4.14
N LYS A 7 9.21 15.19 5.47
CA LYS A 7 10.44 14.67 6.09
C LYS A 7 10.37 13.19 6.47
N LYS A 8 9.17 12.67 6.80
CA LYS A 8 9.03 11.32 7.35
C LYS A 8 8.21 10.38 6.47
N ILE A 9 7.15 10.89 5.83
CA ILE A 9 6.22 10.02 5.09
C ILE A 9 6.64 9.89 3.64
N PHE A 10 6.70 11.01 2.92
CA PHE A 10 6.97 11.03 1.48
C PHE A 10 8.24 10.29 1.06
N PRO A 11 9.41 10.45 1.74
CA PRO A 11 10.63 9.74 1.37
C PRO A 11 10.57 8.22 1.55
N SER A 12 9.60 7.75 2.34
CA SER A 12 9.42 6.31 2.61
C SER A 12 8.40 5.64 1.68
N LEU A 13 7.69 6.42 0.85
CA LEU A 13 6.68 5.87 -0.05
C LEU A 13 7.32 5.34 -1.33
N THR A 14 6.89 4.16 -1.76
CA THR A 14 7.21 3.62 -3.09
C THR A 14 6.03 3.90 -4.02
N LEU A 15 6.29 4.74 -5.02
CA LEU A 15 5.30 5.17 -6.00
C LEU A 15 5.48 4.33 -7.27
N LEU A 16 4.41 3.69 -7.72
CA LEU A 16 4.42 2.84 -8.90
C LEU A 16 3.28 3.26 -9.83
N GLU A 17 3.63 3.61 -11.05
CA GLU A 17 2.65 3.81 -12.12
C GLU A 17 2.31 2.44 -12.72
N ILE A 18 1.03 2.17 -12.86
CA ILE A 18 0.55 0.92 -13.45
C ILE A 18 0.09 1.22 -14.86
N ASP A 19 0.79 0.65 -15.80
CA ASP A 19 0.43 0.63 -17.21
C ASP A 19 0.58 -0.81 -17.76
N PRO A 20 0.12 -1.11 -18.99
CA PRO A 20 0.24 -2.44 -19.58
C PRO A 20 1.67 -2.99 -19.69
N ALA A 21 2.68 -2.09 -19.62
CA ALA A 21 4.10 -2.47 -19.72
C ALA A 21 4.73 -2.76 -18.34
N HIS A 22 4.07 -2.36 -17.25
CA HIS A 22 4.57 -2.55 -15.89
C HIS A 22 3.65 -3.51 -15.13
N PRO A 23 4.16 -4.65 -14.66
CA PRO A 23 3.36 -5.62 -13.92
C PRO A 23 2.88 -5.03 -12.59
N PHE A 24 1.77 -5.56 -12.09
CA PHE A 24 1.25 -5.19 -10.78
C PHE A 24 2.32 -5.39 -9.69
N PRO A 25 2.53 -4.41 -8.80
CA PRO A 25 3.59 -4.48 -7.81
C PRO A 25 3.38 -5.64 -6.83
N PHE A 26 4.50 -6.24 -6.43
CA PHE A 26 4.44 -7.24 -5.38
C PHE A 26 4.16 -6.60 -4.03
N ILE A 27 3.04 -6.98 -3.42
CA ILE A 27 2.64 -6.55 -2.07
C ILE A 27 2.84 -7.72 -1.13
N ILE A 28 3.65 -7.51 -0.10
CA ILE A 28 3.99 -8.53 0.90
C ILE A 28 2.75 -8.94 1.71
N ASN A 29 2.83 -10.10 2.39
CA ASN A 29 1.76 -10.56 3.29
C ASN A 29 1.42 -9.50 4.35
N GLN A 30 0.11 -9.25 4.54
CA GLN A 30 -0.43 -8.17 5.38
C GLN A 30 0.00 -6.76 4.95
N GLY A 31 0.55 -6.62 3.74
CA GLY A 31 0.93 -5.34 3.17
C GLY A 31 -0.29 -4.51 2.81
N ARG A 32 -0.19 -3.21 3.04
CA ARG A 32 -1.20 -2.22 2.64
C ARG A 32 -0.70 -1.45 1.43
N ALA A 33 -1.60 -1.14 0.53
CA ALA A 33 -1.32 -0.26 -0.59
C ALA A 33 -2.50 0.67 -0.85
N LEU A 34 -2.19 1.86 -1.35
CA LEU A 34 -3.17 2.85 -1.75
C LEU A 34 -3.16 2.93 -3.28
N VAL A 35 -4.28 2.60 -3.91
CA VAL A 35 -4.47 2.82 -5.34
C VAL A 35 -5.11 4.18 -5.57
N MET A 36 -4.61 4.91 -6.54
CA MET A 36 -5.08 6.24 -6.92
C MET A 36 -5.37 6.29 -8.41
N LYS A 37 -6.54 6.82 -8.77
CA LYS A 37 -6.88 7.21 -10.13
C LYS A 37 -6.58 8.69 -10.30
N LEU A 38 -5.65 8.98 -11.18
CA LEU A 38 -5.10 10.32 -11.40
C LEU A 38 -5.44 10.80 -12.80
N LYS A 39 -5.85 12.04 -12.93
CA LYS A 39 -6.13 12.68 -14.21
C LYS A 39 -5.07 13.73 -14.50
N LYS A 40 -4.42 13.65 -15.67
CA LYS A 40 -3.42 14.62 -16.08
C LYS A 40 -4.06 15.99 -16.32
N LYS A 41 -3.53 17.05 -15.69
CA LYS A 41 -4.08 18.43 -15.76
C LYS A 41 -4.23 18.97 -17.18
N LYS A 42 -3.26 18.70 -18.05
CA LYS A 42 -3.21 19.24 -19.42
C LYS A 42 -3.69 18.28 -20.51
N LYS A 43 -4.01 17.02 -20.19
CA LYS A 43 -4.43 16.00 -21.16
C LYS A 43 -5.51 15.14 -20.53
N LYS A 44 -6.47 14.63 -21.34
CA LYS A 44 -7.52 13.70 -20.86
C LYS A 44 -6.97 12.28 -20.57
N ARG A 45 -5.72 12.16 -20.13
CA ARG A 45 -5.10 10.86 -19.82
C ARG A 45 -5.31 10.55 -18.36
N ILE A 46 -5.83 9.36 -18.11
CA ILE A 46 -5.96 8.77 -16.77
C ILE A 46 -4.74 7.92 -16.52
N LEU A 47 -4.22 8.00 -15.30
CA LEU A 47 -3.12 7.19 -14.79
C LEU A 47 -3.60 6.50 -13.52
N ASN A 48 -3.37 5.20 -13.41
CA ASN A 48 -3.53 4.49 -12.15
C ASN A 48 -2.16 4.35 -11.50
N SER A 49 -2.06 4.75 -10.24
CA SER A 49 -0.84 4.63 -9.45
C SER A 49 -1.11 3.83 -8.19
N ILE A 50 -0.15 2.99 -7.81
CA ILE A 50 -0.17 2.26 -6.55
C ILE A 50 0.95 2.76 -5.67
N ILE A 51 0.62 3.12 -4.44
CA ILE A 51 1.58 3.48 -3.40
C ILE A 51 1.61 2.35 -2.38
N VAL A 52 2.71 1.61 -2.36
CA VAL A 52 2.91 0.57 -1.33
C VAL A 52 3.30 1.26 -0.03
N ILE A 53 2.55 0.98 1.03
CA ILE A 53 2.75 1.61 2.35
C ILE A 53 3.71 0.75 3.16
N PRO A 54 4.91 1.27 3.52
CA PRO A 54 5.86 0.53 4.33
C PRO A 54 5.30 0.19 5.71
N LYS A 55 5.58 -1.01 6.21
CA LYS A 55 5.19 -1.43 7.58
C LYS A 55 5.80 -0.55 8.67
N ALA A 56 6.93 0.10 8.40
CA ALA A 56 7.60 1.00 9.33
C ALA A 56 6.79 2.29 9.60
N LEU A 57 5.88 2.66 8.70
CA LEU A 57 5.02 3.83 8.91
C LEU A 57 3.80 3.45 9.76
N SER A 58 3.62 4.18 10.87
CA SER A 58 2.44 4.03 11.71
C SER A 58 1.17 4.36 10.92
N ARG A 59 0.12 3.56 11.13
CA ARG A 59 -1.20 3.82 10.54
C ARG A 59 -1.82 5.12 11.04
N PHE A 60 -1.55 5.47 12.30
CA PHE A 60 -2.06 6.67 12.93
C PHE A 60 -0.92 7.64 13.19
N ILE A 61 -1.09 8.87 12.73
CA ILE A 61 -0.12 9.95 12.89
C ILE A 61 -0.65 10.88 13.96
N GLU A 62 0.05 10.94 15.10
CA GLU A 62 -0.29 11.87 16.16
C GLU A 62 0.00 13.29 15.70
N ILE A 63 -0.98 14.15 15.88
CA ILE A 63 -0.86 15.60 15.69
C ILE A 63 -1.13 16.30 17.00
N ASP A 64 -0.58 17.50 17.15
CA ASP A 64 -0.81 18.27 18.34
C ASP A 64 -2.31 18.56 18.53
N GLY A 65 -2.85 18.06 19.61
CA GLY A 65 -4.24 18.22 20.02
C GLY A 65 -4.43 19.20 21.17
N GLY A 66 -3.32 19.78 21.68
CA GLY A 66 -3.32 20.58 22.91
C GLY A 66 -3.13 19.73 24.17
N LYS A 67 -3.28 20.37 25.34
CA LYS A 67 -2.94 19.72 26.63
C LYS A 67 -3.95 18.66 27.08
N SER A 68 -5.19 18.70 26.58
CA SER A 68 -6.29 17.89 27.13
C SER A 68 -6.64 16.64 26.30
N PHE A 69 -6.19 16.54 25.04
CA PHE A 69 -6.53 15.41 24.17
C PHE A 69 -5.50 15.20 23.07
N LYS A 70 -5.39 13.97 22.62
CA LYS A 70 -4.54 13.58 21.48
C LYS A 70 -5.39 13.49 20.22
N LYS A 71 -4.89 14.05 19.14
CA LYS A 71 -5.49 13.94 17.81
C LYS A 71 -4.65 13.03 16.93
N PHE A 72 -5.32 12.20 16.16
CA PHE A 72 -4.68 11.31 15.20
C PHE A 72 -5.27 11.49 13.81
N LEU A 73 -4.42 11.41 12.80
CA LEU A 73 -4.83 11.30 11.42
C LEU A 73 -4.50 9.91 10.89
N VAL A 74 -5.34 9.40 10.02
CA VAL A 74 -5.07 8.15 9.32
C VAL A 74 -4.05 8.42 8.21
N LEU A 75 -3.00 7.61 8.14
CA LEU A 75 -1.90 7.79 7.17
C LEU A 75 -2.42 7.83 5.72
N ASP A 76 -3.38 6.97 5.38
CA ASP A 76 -3.94 6.86 4.04
C ASP A 76 -4.64 8.16 3.61
N ASP A 77 -5.29 8.84 4.55
CA ASP A 77 -5.93 10.14 4.30
C ASP A 77 -4.90 11.26 4.17
N VAL A 78 -3.83 11.20 4.96
CA VAL A 78 -2.70 12.14 4.83
C VAL A 78 -2.05 12.02 3.47
N ILE A 79 -1.77 10.79 2.99
CA ILE A 79 -1.20 10.56 1.66
C ILE A 79 -2.15 11.11 0.59
N GLY A 80 -3.45 10.82 0.68
CA GLY A 80 -4.45 11.34 -0.24
C GLY A 80 -4.54 12.86 -0.25
N TYR A 81 -4.46 13.50 0.92
CA TYR A 81 -4.46 14.95 1.04
C TYR A 81 -3.27 15.60 0.33
N PHE A 82 -2.09 14.99 0.41
CA PHE A 82 -0.88 15.45 -0.24
C PHE A 82 -0.68 14.87 -1.65
N ALA A 83 -1.69 14.27 -2.27
CA ALA A 83 -1.59 13.68 -3.61
C ALA A 83 -1.09 14.68 -4.66
N SER A 84 -1.47 15.96 -4.56
CA SER A 84 -1.00 17.01 -5.47
C SER A 84 0.48 17.38 -5.30
N GLU A 85 1.07 17.12 -4.13
CA GLU A 85 2.53 17.27 -3.93
C GLU A 85 3.29 16.03 -4.41
N ILE A 86 2.67 14.84 -4.33
CA ILE A 86 3.22 13.59 -4.85
C ILE A 86 3.17 13.57 -6.39
N PHE A 87 2.05 14.02 -6.97
CA PHE A 87 1.78 14.03 -8.41
C PHE A 87 1.42 15.45 -8.89
N PRO A 88 2.39 16.35 -9.04
CA PRO A 88 2.13 17.78 -9.29
C PRO A 88 1.36 18.05 -10.60
N ASP A 89 1.54 17.20 -11.62
CA ASP A 89 0.88 17.33 -12.92
C ASP A 89 -0.49 16.64 -13.02
N HIS A 90 -0.97 16.06 -11.92
CA HIS A 90 -2.20 15.28 -11.89
C HIS A 90 -3.19 15.80 -10.84
N LEU A 91 -4.46 15.50 -11.07
CA LEU A 91 -5.55 15.66 -10.12
C LEU A 91 -5.95 14.28 -9.62
N LEU A 92 -6.08 14.11 -8.31
CA LEU A 92 -6.63 12.91 -7.72
C LEU A 92 -8.14 12.86 -7.96
N GLU A 93 -8.62 11.88 -8.73
CA GLU A 93 -10.06 11.65 -8.94
C GLU A 93 -10.62 10.70 -7.88
N LYS A 94 -9.94 9.59 -7.65
CA LYS A 94 -10.38 8.54 -6.74
C LYS A 94 -9.18 7.91 -6.01
N LYS A 95 -9.42 7.43 -4.81
CA LYS A 95 -8.43 6.66 -4.04
C LYS A 95 -9.11 5.50 -3.33
N MET A 96 -8.38 4.43 -3.11
CA MET A 96 -8.83 3.27 -2.35
C MET A 96 -7.63 2.61 -1.66
N ILE A 97 -7.80 2.30 -0.37
CA ILE A 97 -6.83 1.49 0.37
C ILE A 97 -7.24 0.01 0.28
N PHE A 98 -6.26 -0.85 0.16
CA PHE A 98 -6.46 -2.29 0.24
C PHE A 98 -5.32 -2.96 1.00
N ARG A 99 -5.57 -4.16 1.50
CA ARG A 99 -4.59 -5.02 2.17
C ARG A 99 -4.65 -6.42 1.56
N VAL A 100 -3.49 -6.99 1.36
CA VAL A 100 -3.32 -8.34 0.82
C VAL A 100 -2.97 -9.29 1.95
N ILE A 101 -3.68 -10.40 2.05
CA ILE A 101 -3.34 -11.54 2.88
C ILE A 101 -2.88 -12.65 1.94
N ARG A 102 -1.69 -13.18 2.23
CA ARG A 102 -1.11 -14.29 1.49
C ARG A 102 -1.13 -15.55 2.32
N ASP A 103 -1.18 -16.66 1.65
CA ASP A 103 -0.97 -17.95 2.28
C ASP A 103 0.38 -17.95 2.99
N SER A 104 0.36 -18.37 4.22
CA SER A 104 1.54 -18.46 5.07
C SER A 104 1.75 -19.86 5.64
N ASP A 105 0.95 -20.82 5.19
CA ASP A 105 1.12 -22.19 5.61
C ASP A 105 2.41 -22.76 5.03
N VAL A 106 3.21 -23.31 5.90
CA VAL A 106 4.49 -23.89 5.57
C VAL A 106 4.55 -25.26 6.21
N GLU A 107 4.46 -26.28 5.37
CA GLU A 107 4.79 -27.64 5.77
C GLU A 107 6.31 -27.74 5.90
N ILE A 108 6.78 -27.96 7.12
CA ILE A 108 8.19 -28.30 7.40
C ILE A 108 8.23 -29.82 7.44
N GLN A 109 8.93 -30.42 6.49
CA GLN A 109 9.21 -31.84 6.53
C GLN A 109 10.26 -32.07 7.63
N GLU A 110 9.86 -32.76 8.70
CA GLU A 110 10.73 -33.04 9.86
C GLU A 110 11.95 -33.92 9.49
N GLU A 111 11.91 -34.62 8.35
CA GLU A 111 12.97 -35.49 7.84
C GLU A 111 14.01 -34.75 6.97
N ALA A 112 13.98 -33.41 6.94
CA ALA A 112 14.92 -32.63 6.14
C ALA A 112 16.34 -32.71 6.72
N GLU A 113 17.30 -33.18 5.93
CA GLU A 113 18.73 -33.26 6.29
C GLU A 113 19.30 -31.88 6.68
N ASP A 114 18.71 -30.78 6.24
CA ASP A 114 19.07 -29.40 6.56
C ASP A 114 17.85 -28.61 7.05
N LEU A 115 17.61 -28.67 8.34
CA LEU A 115 16.53 -27.94 9.01
C LEU A 115 16.66 -26.43 8.85
N VAL A 116 17.87 -25.87 8.87
CA VAL A 116 18.10 -24.41 8.76
C VAL A 116 17.64 -23.93 7.40
N ARG A 117 18.04 -24.62 6.34
CA ARG A 117 17.63 -24.30 4.97
C ARG A 117 16.12 -24.45 4.76
N SER A 118 15.52 -25.47 5.37
CA SER A 118 14.07 -25.69 5.35
C SER A 118 13.32 -24.54 6.01
N PHE A 119 13.79 -24.08 7.17
CA PHE A 119 13.23 -22.90 7.85
C PHE A 119 13.39 -21.60 7.03
N GLU A 120 14.55 -21.38 6.41
CA GLU A 120 14.76 -20.19 5.56
C GLU A 120 13.81 -20.19 4.36
N LEU A 121 13.65 -21.31 3.68
CA LEU A 121 12.70 -21.49 2.59
C LEU A 121 11.25 -21.28 3.06
N ALA A 122 10.92 -21.82 4.23
CA ALA A 122 9.63 -21.64 4.87
C ALA A 122 9.31 -20.17 5.13
N LEU A 123 10.25 -19.43 5.73
CA LEU A 123 10.12 -18.00 5.97
C LEU A 123 9.98 -17.19 4.66
N LYS A 124 10.69 -17.60 3.61
CA LYS A 124 10.58 -16.99 2.28
C LYS A 124 9.19 -17.23 1.67
N ARG A 125 8.68 -18.48 1.68
CA ARG A 125 7.35 -18.84 1.19
C ARG A 125 6.25 -18.06 1.92
N ARG A 126 6.35 -17.92 3.24
CA ARG A 126 5.43 -17.12 4.05
C ARG A 126 5.30 -15.66 3.58
N ARG A 127 6.34 -15.11 2.97
CA ARG A 127 6.31 -13.74 2.43
C ARG A 127 5.75 -13.67 1.02
N THR A 128 5.90 -14.72 0.21
CA THR A 128 5.64 -14.75 -1.23
C THR A 128 4.52 -15.71 -1.64
N GLY A 129 3.83 -16.33 -0.68
CA GLY A 129 2.70 -17.23 -0.94
C GLY A 129 1.58 -16.57 -1.76
N ASP A 130 0.67 -17.38 -2.28
CA ASP A 130 -0.45 -16.92 -3.08
C ASP A 130 -1.38 -15.98 -2.31
N ILE A 131 -2.06 -15.09 -3.01
CA ILE A 131 -3.04 -14.20 -2.41
C ILE A 131 -4.30 -15.00 -2.12
N VAL A 132 -4.61 -15.16 -0.83
CA VAL A 132 -5.82 -15.87 -0.38
C VAL A 132 -6.95 -14.93 0.02
N ARG A 133 -6.63 -13.65 0.28
CA ARG A 133 -7.63 -12.67 0.67
C ARG A 133 -7.21 -11.25 0.33
N LEU A 134 -8.16 -10.49 -0.20
CA LEU A 134 -8.07 -9.05 -0.42
C LEU A 134 -9.04 -8.34 0.52
N GLU A 135 -8.53 -7.42 1.32
CA GLU A 135 -9.35 -6.60 2.21
C GLU A 135 -9.44 -5.18 1.66
N ILE A 136 -10.66 -4.68 1.54
CA ILE A 136 -11.00 -3.33 1.08
C ILE A 136 -12.02 -2.72 2.02
N LEU A 137 -12.21 -1.40 1.98
CA LEU A 137 -13.30 -0.75 2.70
C LEU A 137 -14.64 -1.01 1.97
N GLU A 138 -15.72 -1.16 2.74
CA GLU A 138 -17.07 -1.44 2.21
C GLU A 138 -17.52 -0.44 1.12
N LYS A 139 -17.22 0.85 1.31
CA LYS A 139 -17.59 1.92 0.38
C LYS A 139 -16.50 2.22 -0.66
N SER A 140 -15.66 1.22 -0.99
CA SER A 140 -14.62 1.37 -2.02
C SER A 140 -15.23 1.57 -3.41
N ASP A 141 -14.54 2.36 -4.24
CA ASP A 141 -14.96 2.60 -5.62
C ASP A 141 -14.88 1.31 -6.45
N LYS A 142 -15.98 0.94 -7.10
CA LYS A 142 -16.09 -0.33 -7.86
C LYS A 142 -15.10 -0.43 -9.02
N GLU A 143 -14.75 0.69 -9.65
CA GLU A 143 -13.79 0.70 -10.76
C GLU A 143 -12.37 0.40 -10.26
N LEU A 144 -11.98 0.99 -9.11
CA LEU A 144 -10.69 0.69 -8.47
C LEU A 144 -10.64 -0.74 -7.93
N VAL A 145 -11.75 -1.25 -7.40
CA VAL A 145 -11.84 -2.67 -6.98
C VAL A 145 -11.59 -3.57 -8.18
N LYS A 146 -12.30 -3.35 -9.29
CA LYS A 146 -12.10 -4.13 -10.51
C LYS A 146 -10.66 -4.05 -11.04
N PHE A 147 -10.05 -2.87 -10.94
CA PHE A 147 -8.66 -2.67 -11.40
C PHE A 147 -7.64 -3.50 -10.62
N ILE A 148 -7.84 -3.72 -9.31
CA ILE A 148 -6.89 -4.50 -8.49
C ILE A 148 -7.20 -6.01 -8.45
N THR A 149 -8.36 -6.44 -8.96
CA THR A 149 -8.78 -7.85 -8.98
C THR A 149 -8.63 -8.52 -10.36
N ASN A 150 -8.34 -7.76 -11.40
CA ASN A 150 -8.06 -8.26 -12.75
C ASN A 150 -6.54 -8.38 -12.98
#